data_dabb8ebdc48480db11f09beaed0f4242
#
_entry.id   dabb8ebdc48480db11f09beaed0f4242
#
_cell.length_a   1.000
_cell.length_b   1.000
_cell.length_c   1.000
_cell.angle_alpha   90.00
_cell.angle_beta   90.00
_cell.angle_gamma   90.00
#
_symmetry.space_group_name_H-M   'P 1'
#
loop_
_entity.id
_entity.type
_entity.pdbx_description
1 polymer ?
#
loop_
_entity_poly.entity_id
_entity_poly.type
_entity_poly.pdbx_seq_one_letter_code
_entity_poly.pdbx_strand_id
1 'polypeptide(L)'
;YIKRLDMKNNSLQFLIVSIFLASCGGGGGSSLELTVQQFSTFSVNEDDNFQTVISSSTNKPANITYTISKPSANANVTISDSGALFYSPQPNYYGNDTFSITVIATPEGQTGSYESKTLNVNATVISVNDPPTITINDDLSIYNESTLVFDDNLSISVTIDDIDNILSELSVFGQIDGQNISGTFTEDLSL
;
A
#
# COMPACT_ATOMS: atom_id res chain seq x y z
N TYR A 1 -17.26 -30.80 -25.30
CA TYR A 1 -15.92 -30.80 -24.65
C TYR A 1 -15.67 -29.41 -24.09
N ILE A 2 -15.92 -29.24 -22.79
CA ILE A 2 -15.70 -27.96 -22.08
C ILE A 2 -14.32 -28.06 -21.46
N LYS A 3 -13.39 -27.25 -21.93
CA LYS A 3 -12.06 -27.10 -21.36
C LYS A 3 -12.11 -26.10 -20.18
N ARG A 4 -11.85 -26.59 -19.00
CA ARG A 4 -11.74 -25.80 -17.76
C ARG A 4 -10.49 -24.92 -17.85
N LEU A 5 -10.65 -23.61 -17.79
CA LEU A 5 -9.55 -22.66 -17.68
C LEU A 5 -9.22 -22.47 -16.18
N ASP A 6 -8.04 -22.93 -15.77
CA ASP A 6 -7.45 -22.62 -14.47
C ASP A 6 -7.05 -21.14 -14.46
N MET A 7 -7.74 -20.35 -13.66
CA MET A 7 -7.36 -18.98 -13.38
C MET A 7 -6.46 -18.94 -12.13
N LYS A 8 -5.17 -18.94 -12.35
CA LYS A 8 -4.17 -18.49 -11.39
C LYS A 8 -3.60 -17.18 -11.94
N ASN A 9 -4.16 -16.07 -11.57
CA ASN A 9 -3.56 -14.76 -11.31
C ASN A 9 -4.67 -13.71 -11.18
N ASN A 10 -4.85 -13.20 -10.00
CA ASN A 10 -5.85 -12.18 -9.69
C ASN A 10 -5.32 -10.79 -10.08
N SER A 11 -5.20 -10.52 -11.37
CA SER A 11 -5.16 -9.15 -11.88
C SER A 11 -6.51 -8.85 -12.50
N LEU A 12 -7.34 -8.13 -11.77
CA LEU A 12 -8.64 -7.65 -12.26
C LEU A 12 -8.38 -6.58 -13.32
N GLN A 13 -8.33 -6.99 -14.59
CA GLN A 13 -8.31 -6.04 -15.71
C GLN A 13 -9.73 -5.53 -15.95
N PHE A 14 -9.97 -4.27 -15.57
CA PHE A 14 -11.18 -3.56 -15.97
C PHE A 14 -11.11 -3.21 -17.46
N LEU A 15 -11.93 -3.86 -18.26
CA LEU A 15 -12.16 -3.49 -19.66
C LEU A 15 -13.10 -2.28 -19.69
N ILE A 16 -12.55 -1.09 -19.95
CA ILE A 16 -13.35 0.13 -20.13
C ILE A 16 -13.75 0.23 -21.59
N VAL A 17 -15.04 0.09 -21.86
CA VAL A 17 -15.62 0.38 -23.17
C VAL A 17 -15.88 1.88 -23.27
N SER A 18 -15.05 2.58 -24.04
CA SER A 18 -15.24 3.99 -24.37
C SER A 18 -16.29 4.12 -25.48
N ILE A 19 -17.46 4.66 -25.15
CA ILE A 19 -18.49 5.01 -26.15
C ILE A 19 -18.12 6.39 -26.71
N PHE A 20 -17.65 6.44 -27.96
CA PHE A 20 -17.50 7.68 -28.71
C PHE A 20 -18.86 8.14 -29.24
N LEU A 21 -19.41 9.22 -28.71
CA LEU A 21 -20.49 9.97 -29.35
C LEU A 21 -19.83 11.02 -30.25
N ALA A 22 -19.77 10.75 -31.55
CA ALA A 22 -19.38 11.75 -32.53
C ALA A 22 -20.55 12.74 -32.70
N SER A 23 -20.42 13.95 -32.16
CA SER A 23 -21.27 15.09 -32.48
C SER A 23 -20.65 15.85 -33.69
N CYS A 24 -21.31 15.79 -34.82
CA CYS A 24 -20.97 16.58 -36.03
C CYS A 24 -21.78 17.89 -36.01
N GLY A 25 -21.11 19.02 -36.04
CA GLY A 25 -21.80 20.30 -36.26
C GLY A 25 -21.01 21.58 -36.01
N GLY A 26 -20.62 22.30 -37.06
CA GLY A 26 -20.46 23.77 -37.08
C GLY A 26 -19.04 24.32 -36.88
N GLY A 27 -18.50 24.98 -37.88
CA GLY A 27 -17.20 25.67 -37.92
C GLY A 27 -17.04 26.80 -36.91
N GLY A 28 -16.58 26.46 -35.74
CA GLY A 28 -15.96 27.34 -34.76
C GLY A 28 -14.77 26.55 -34.22
N GLY A 29 -13.59 27.13 -34.11
CA GLY A 29 -12.40 26.41 -33.63
C GLY A 29 -12.70 25.76 -32.30
N SER A 30 -12.78 24.40 -32.29
CA SER A 30 -13.07 23.64 -31.09
C SER A 30 -12.09 24.00 -29.96
N SER A 31 -12.55 24.16 -28.76
CA SER A 31 -11.71 24.34 -27.57
C SER A 31 -10.77 23.12 -27.39
N LEU A 32 -9.69 23.30 -26.66
CA LEU A 32 -8.92 22.17 -26.19
C LEU A 32 -9.83 21.32 -25.27
N GLU A 33 -9.82 20.00 -25.42
CA GLU A 33 -10.50 19.07 -24.54
C GLU A 33 -9.49 18.06 -23.99
N LEU A 34 -9.48 17.89 -22.67
CA LEU A 34 -8.68 16.90 -21.98
C LEU A 34 -9.57 15.74 -21.54
N THR A 35 -9.25 14.54 -21.99
CA THR A 35 -9.84 13.30 -21.51
C THR A 35 -8.86 12.59 -20.59
N VAL A 36 -9.28 12.21 -19.39
CA VAL A 36 -8.48 11.46 -18.42
C VAL A 36 -9.24 10.20 -18.05
N GLN A 37 -8.52 9.06 -18.04
CA GLN A 37 -9.07 7.81 -17.56
C GLN A 37 -9.58 7.98 -16.12
N GLN A 38 -10.79 7.50 -15.85
CA GLN A 38 -11.33 7.50 -14.50
C GLN A 38 -10.54 6.53 -13.62
N PHE A 39 -9.99 7.04 -12.53
CA PHE A 39 -9.27 6.28 -11.53
C PHE A 39 -9.61 6.89 -10.17
N SER A 40 -10.34 6.15 -9.33
CA SER A 40 -10.86 6.68 -8.08
C SER A 40 -10.65 5.76 -6.88
N THR A 41 -10.42 4.46 -7.11
CA THR A 41 -10.27 3.49 -6.01
C THR A 41 -9.33 2.36 -6.41
N PHE A 42 -8.59 1.84 -5.43
CA PHE A 42 -7.83 0.59 -5.54
C PHE A 42 -7.60 0.02 -4.13
N SER A 43 -7.12 -1.24 -4.08
CA SER A 43 -6.69 -1.89 -2.85
C SER A 43 -5.27 -2.43 -3.02
N VAL A 44 -4.53 -2.43 -1.94
CA VAL A 44 -3.16 -2.95 -1.83
C VAL A 44 -2.99 -3.51 -0.42
N ASN A 45 -2.18 -4.55 -0.25
CA ASN A 45 -1.81 -4.98 1.10
C ASN A 45 -0.84 -3.96 1.73
N GLU A 46 -0.82 -3.86 3.04
CA GLU A 46 0.29 -3.17 3.71
C GLU A 46 1.61 -3.85 3.32
N ASP A 47 2.72 -3.12 3.42
CA ASP A 47 4.08 -3.57 3.02
C ASP A 47 4.26 -3.89 1.53
N ASP A 48 3.18 -3.90 0.74
CA ASP A 48 3.22 -4.02 -0.71
C ASP A 48 3.10 -2.64 -1.40
N ASN A 49 3.47 -2.59 -2.68
CA ASN A 49 3.35 -1.39 -3.50
C ASN A 49 2.28 -1.57 -4.57
N PHE A 50 1.59 -0.48 -4.90
CA PHE A 50 0.65 -0.45 -6.02
C PHE A 50 1.20 0.43 -7.15
N GLN A 51 1.06 -0.04 -8.39
CA GLN A 51 1.47 0.69 -9.59
C GLN A 51 0.39 0.63 -10.67
N THR A 52 0.20 1.74 -11.36
CA THR A 52 -0.69 1.83 -12.52
C THR A 52 -0.28 3.00 -13.41
N VAL A 53 -0.91 3.13 -14.57
CA VAL A 53 -0.72 4.27 -15.47
C VAL A 53 -2.05 5.00 -15.63
N ILE A 54 -2.06 6.30 -15.35
CA ILE A 54 -3.19 7.19 -15.59
C ILE A 54 -3.12 7.67 -17.03
N SER A 55 -3.97 7.12 -17.89
CA SER A 55 -4.02 7.49 -19.29
C SER A 55 -4.79 8.79 -19.49
N SER A 56 -4.27 9.65 -20.36
CA SER A 56 -4.95 10.87 -20.77
C SER A 56 -4.73 11.14 -22.27
N SER A 57 -5.63 11.90 -22.86
CA SER A 57 -5.56 12.31 -24.26
C SER A 57 -6.19 13.68 -24.46
N THR A 58 -5.84 14.32 -25.56
CA THR A 58 -6.40 15.62 -25.97
C THR A 58 -6.89 15.56 -27.41
N ASN A 59 -7.88 16.39 -27.75
CA ASN A 59 -8.41 16.52 -29.11
C ASN A 59 -7.52 17.36 -30.05
N LYS A 60 -6.49 18.01 -29.48
CA LYS A 60 -5.49 18.85 -30.22
C LYS A 60 -4.11 18.61 -29.61
N PRO A 61 -3.02 18.89 -30.33
CA PRO A 61 -1.66 18.84 -29.81
C PRO A 61 -1.52 19.68 -28.53
N ALA A 62 -1.08 19.04 -27.45
CA ALA A 62 -0.90 19.65 -26.14
C ALA A 62 0.16 18.90 -25.30
N ASN A 63 0.86 19.64 -24.46
CA ASN A 63 1.70 19.06 -23.43
C ASN A 63 0.84 18.68 -22.22
N ILE A 64 0.93 17.44 -21.78
CA ILE A 64 0.20 16.93 -20.63
C ILE A 64 1.15 16.77 -19.47
N THR A 65 0.78 17.28 -18.30
CA THR A 65 1.54 17.15 -17.05
C THR A 65 0.65 16.56 -15.95
N TYR A 66 1.28 15.78 -15.07
CA TYR A 66 0.63 15.14 -13.93
C TYR A 66 1.28 15.62 -12.63
N THR A 67 0.48 15.89 -11.62
CA THR A 67 0.98 16.31 -10.31
C THR A 67 0.12 15.71 -9.20
N ILE A 68 0.75 15.36 -8.07
CA ILE A 68 0.03 15.05 -6.84
C ILE A 68 -0.40 16.39 -6.22
N SER A 69 -1.67 16.74 -6.36
CA SER A 69 -2.22 18.02 -5.88
C SER A 69 -2.67 18.01 -4.44
N LYS A 70 -2.99 16.82 -3.91
CA LYS A 70 -3.18 16.54 -2.48
C LYS A 70 -2.38 15.30 -2.14
N PRO A 71 -1.34 15.39 -1.29
CA PRO A 71 -0.56 14.23 -0.89
C PRO A 71 -1.39 13.29 0.00
N SER A 72 -0.99 12.03 0.04
CA SER A 72 -1.43 11.06 1.03
C SER A 72 -0.86 11.42 2.40
N ALA A 73 -1.58 11.06 3.47
CA ALA A 73 -1.09 11.16 4.83
C ALA A 73 -0.32 9.91 5.26
N ASN A 74 -0.61 8.75 4.65
CA ASN A 74 -0.17 7.45 5.12
C ASN A 74 0.64 6.66 4.07
N ALA A 75 1.01 7.30 2.96
CA ALA A 75 1.78 6.67 1.90
C ALA A 75 2.71 7.65 1.18
N ASN A 76 3.76 7.12 0.57
CA ASN A 76 4.53 7.84 -0.43
C ASN A 76 3.86 7.63 -1.79
N VAL A 77 3.40 8.74 -2.40
CA VAL A 77 2.72 8.73 -3.71
C VAL A 77 3.51 9.54 -4.70
N THR A 78 3.88 8.94 -5.82
CA THR A 78 4.57 9.63 -6.91
C THR A 78 3.88 9.38 -8.25
N ILE A 79 3.98 10.34 -9.15
CA ILE A 79 3.49 10.22 -10.52
C ILE A 79 4.52 10.79 -11.49
N SER A 80 4.79 10.09 -12.58
CA SER A 80 5.73 10.53 -13.61
C SER A 80 5.03 11.39 -14.68
N ASP A 81 5.83 12.04 -15.53
CA ASP A 81 5.33 12.80 -16.69
C ASP A 81 4.57 11.93 -17.72
N SER A 82 4.77 10.61 -17.69
CA SER A 82 4.02 9.65 -18.50
C SER A 82 2.74 9.15 -17.85
N GLY A 83 2.39 9.65 -16.67
CA GLY A 83 1.22 9.21 -15.90
C GLY A 83 1.43 7.91 -15.11
N ALA A 84 2.66 7.39 -15.01
CA ALA A 84 2.95 6.23 -14.19
C ALA A 84 2.84 6.61 -12.70
N LEU A 85 1.81 6.09 -12.05
CA LEU A 85 1.51 6.27 -10.63
C LEU A 85 2.14 5.14 -9.82
N PHE A 86 2.81 5.50 -8.74
CA PHE A 86 3.34 4.61 -7.73
C PHE A 86 2.79 5.02 -6.36
N TYR A 87 2.31 4.06 -5.59
CA TYR A 87 1.80 4.22 -4.23
C TYR A 87 2.47 3.18 -3.33
N SER A 88 3.08 3.64 -2.24
CA SER A 88 3.74 2.80 -1.23
C SER A 88 3.22 3.20 0.14
N PRO A 89 2.41 2.37 0.82
CA PRO A 89 1.97 2.63 2.18
C PRO A 89 3.16 2.83 3.12
N GLN A 90 2.95 3.52 4.23
CA GLN A 90 3.90 3.49 5.34
C GLN A 90 3.94 2.06 5.91
N PRO A 91 5.09 1.61 6.42
CA PRO A 91 5.19 0.29 7.05
C PRO A 91 4.11 0.08 8.10
N ASN A 92 3.46 -1.09 8.08
CA ASN A 92 2.43 -1.50 9.03
C ASN A 92 1.19 -0.56 9.06
N TYR A 93 0.97 0.23 8.01
CA TYR A 93 -0.24 1.02 7.90
C TYR A 93 -1.32 0.25 7.14
N TYR A 94 -2.45 0.04 7.76
CA TYR A 94 -3.68 -0.46 7.14
C TYR A 94 -4.85 0.50 7.37
N GLY A 95 -5.82 0.47 6.47
CA GLY A 95 -6.99 1.35 6.52
C GLY A 95 -7.21 2.13 5.23
N ASN A 96 -8.02 3.18 5.32
CA ASN A 96 -8.34 4.02 4.17
C ASN A 96 -7.39 5.22 4.09
N ASP A 97 -6.92 5.48 2.89
CA ASP A 97 -6.07 6.64 2.59
C ASP A 97 -6.58 7.38 1.36
N THR A 98 -6.31 8.67 1.25
CA THR A 98 -6.79 9.52 0.17
C THR A 98 -5.71 10.44 -0.35
N PHE A 99 -5.66 10.59 -1.67
CA PHE A 99 -4.82 11.59 -2.34
C PHE A 99 -5.51 12.11 -3.59
N SER A 100 -4.95 13.15 -4.22
CA SER A 100 -5.50 13.69 -5.46
C SER A 100 -4.42 13.91 -6.51
N ILE A 101 -4.77 13.61 -7.76
CA ILE A 101 -3.93 13.83 -8.94
C ILE A 101 -4.58 14.92 -9.77
N THR A 102 -3.81 15.95 -10.17
CA THR A 102 -4.23 16.93 -11.15
C THR A 102 -3.49 16.68 -12.45
N VAL A 103 -4.23 16.57 -13.54
CA VAL A 103 -3.75 16.43 -14.91
C VAL A 103 -4.04 17.74 -15.63
N ILE A 104 -3.01 18.33 -16.24
CA ILE A 104 -3.11 19.60 -16.95
C ILE A 104 -2.66 19.40 -18.40
N ALA A 105 -3.46 19.87 -19.35
CA ALA A 105 -3.11 19.92 -20.76
C ALA A 105 -2.94 21.38 -21.20
N THR A 106 -1.75 21.70 -21.72
CA THR A 106 -1.41 23.04 -22.27
C THR A 106 -1.22 22.93 -23.78
N PRO A 107 -1.96 23.69 -24.60
CA PRO A 107 -1.80 23.67 -26.05
C PRO A 107 -0.36 23.98 -26.45
N GLU A 108 0.16 23.30 -27.47
CA GLU A 108 1.49 23.59 -27.99
C GLU A 108 1.55 25.03 -28.58
N GLY A 109 2.62 25.75 -28.24
CA GLY A 109 2.87 27.11 -28.72
C GLY A 109 1.97 28.18 -28.10
N GLN A 110 1.18 27.91 -27.09
CA GLN A 110 0.34 28.86 -26.37
C GLN A 110 0.73 28.96 -24.91
N THR A 111 0.64 30.18 -24.37
CA THR A 111 0.80 30.44 -22.93
C THR A 111 -0.52 30.99 -22.37
N GLY A 112 -0.97 30.45 -21.23
CA GLY A 112 -2.09 30.99 -20.47
C GLY A 112 -3.45 30.35 -20.71
N SER A 113 -3.58 29.43 -21.66
CA SER A 113 -4.81 28.62 -21.83
C SER A 113 -4.50 27.16 -21.53
N TYR A 114 -5.21 26.56 -20.60
CA TYR A 114 -5.04 25.14 -20.25
C TYR A 114 -6.37 24.50 -19.84
N GLU A 115 -6.44 23.19 -20.04
CA GLU A 115 -7.50 22.35 -19.46
C GLU A 115 -6.93 21.54 -18.30
N SER A 116 -7.72 21.36 -17.26
CA SER A 116 -7.30 20.55 -16.11
C SER A 116 -8.39 19.62 -15.60
N LYS A 117 -8.00 18.47 -15.09
CA LYS A 117 -8.87 17.53 -14.38
C LYS A 117 -8.21 17.04 -13.12
N THR A 118 -9.00 16.94 -12.06
CA THR A 118 -8.54 16.38 -10.78
C THR A 118 -9.22 15.04 -10.53
N LEU A 119 -8.43 14.03 -10.22
CA LEU A 119 -8.85 12.72 -9.78
C LEU A 119 -8.67 12.65 -8.26
N ASN A 120 -9.75 12.38 -7.54
CA ASN A 120 -9.69 12.07 -6.12
C ASN A 120 -9.64 10.55 -5.97
N VAL A 121 -8.61 10.04 -5.33
CA VAL A 121 -8.32 8.62 -5.21
C VAL A 121 -8.44 8.18 -3.76
N ASN A 122 -9.14 7.07 -3.56
CA ASN A 122 -9.23 6.39 -2.28
C ASN A 122 -8.46 5.05 -2.40
N ALA A 123 -7.46 4.87 -1.57
CA ALA A 123 -6.75 3.62 -1.41
C ALA A 123 -7.31 2.88 -0.19
N THR A 124 -7.51 1.58 -0.32
CA THR A 124 -7.77 0.69 0.82
C THR A 124 -6.53 -0.16 1.03
N VAL A 125 -5.83 0.09 2.12
CA VAL A 125 -4.67 -0.72 2.53
C VAL A 125 -5.19 -1.85 3.42
N ILE A 126 -4.92 -3.07 3.02
CA ILE A 126 -5.40 -4.29 3.65
C ILE A 126 -4.34 -4.78 4.62
N SER A 127 -4.73 -5.05 5.86
CA SER A 127 -3.84 -5.61 6.86
C SER A 127 -3.35 -7.00 6.45
N VAL A 128 -2.08 -7.27 6.67
CA VAL A 128 -1.42 -8.57 6.50
C VAL A 128 -0.73 -8.89 7.81
N ASN A 129 -0.98 -10.06 8.34
CA ASN A 129 -0.40 -10.45 9.63
C ASN A 129 1.13 -10.48 9.57
N ASP A 130 1.76 -9.72 10.42
CA ASP A 130 3.20 -9.72 10.67
C ASP A 130 3.58 -10.83 11.66
N PRO A 131 4.79 -11.40 11.57
CA PRO A 131 5.25 -12.34 12.58
C PRO A 131 5.63 -11.61 13.88
N PRO A 132 5.32 -12.18 15.04
CA PRO A 132 5.75 -11.62 16.32
C PRO A 132 7.27 -11.58 16.44
N THR A 133 7.77 -10.60 17.17
CA THR A 133 9.18 -10.47 17.52
C THR A 133 9.39 -10.88 18.98
N ILE A 134 10.50 -11.59 19.24
CA ILE A 134 10.89 -12.00 20.58
C ILE A 134 12.28 -11.43 20.88
N THR A 135 12.39 -10.65 21.93
CA THR A 135 13.65 -10.10 22.41
C THR A 135 13.97 -10.69 23.78
N ILE A 136 15.15 -11.28 23.92
CA ILE A 136 15.66 -11.76 25.22
C ILE A 136 16.40 -10.55 25.85
N ASN A 137 15.92 -10.12 27.00
CA ASN A 137 16.44 -8.91 27.68
C ASN A 137 17.64 -9.21 28.59
N ASP A 138 17.87 -10.50 28.89
CA ASP A 138 18.95 -10.93 29.75
C ASP A 138 20.24 -11.21 28.96
N ASP A 139 21.40 -10.86 29.56
CA ASP A 139 22.70 -11.21 29.00
C ASP A 139 23.00 -12.69 29.34
N LEU A 140 22.66 -13.57 28.40
CA LEU A 140 22.96 -15.01 28.51
C LEU A 140 24.45 -15.35 28.30
N SER A 141 25.31 -14.41 28.00
CA SER A 141 26.74 -14.63 27.78
C SER A 141 27.50 -15.06 29.04
N ILE A 142 26.93 -14.79 30.20
CA ILE A 142 27.51 -15.19 31.50
C ILE A 142 27.43 -16.69 31.78
N TYR A 143 26.66 -17.43 30.98
CA TYR A 143 26.40 -18.87 31.21
C TYR A 143 27.20 -19.81 30.30
N ASN A 144 28.25 -19.33 29.69
CA ASN A 144 28.89 -20.01 28.55
C ASN A 144 29.84 -21.17 28.93
N GLU A 145 30.08 -21.51 30.21
CA GLU A 145 30.97 -22.63 30.59
C GLU A 145 30.48 -23.53 31.72
N SER A 146 29.30 -23.34 32.22
CA SER A 146 28.76 -24.15 33.31
C SER A 146 27.41 -24.75 32.92
N THR A 147 27.14 -25.94 33.40
CA THR A 147 25.82 -26.49 33.31
C THR A 147 24.82 -25.50 33.92
N LEU A 148 23.93 -24.96 33.10
CA LEU A 148 22.85 -24.09 33.59
C LEU A 148 21.98 -24.94 34.51
N VAL A 149 22.05 -24.69 35.81
CA VAL A 149 21.14 -25.34 36.77
C VAL A 149 19.93 -24.44 36.88
N PHE A 150 18.83 -24.86 36.27
CA PHE A 150 17.54 -24.23 36.49
C PHE A 150 17.08 -24.59 37.87
N ASP A 151 17.24 -23.67 38.82
CA ASP A 151 16.59 -23.73 40.12
C ASP A 151 15.29 -22.88 40.05
N ASP A 152 14.48 -22.97 41.12
CA ASP A 152 13.19 -22.25 41.21
C ASP A 152 13.34 -20.70 41.19
N ASN A 153 14.57 -20.18 41.09
CA ASN A 153 14.90 -18.76 41.14
C ASN A 153 15.45 -18.20 39.81
N LEU A 154 15.69 -19.05 38.80
CA LEU A 154 16.14 -18.57 37.51
C LEU A 154 14.97 -18.02 36.72
N SER A 155 15.00 -16.73 36.43
CA SER A 155 14.05 -16.07 35.52
C SER A 155 14.80 -15.53 34.29
N ILE A 156 14.25 -15.74 33.12
CA ILE A 156 14.69 -15.12 31.88
C ILE A 156 13.61 -14.14 31.46
N SER A 157 13.98 -12.87 31.33
CA SER A 157 13.07 -11.85 30.85
C SER A 157 13.06 -11.83 29.34
N VAL A 158 11.88 -11.95 28.75
CA VAL A 158 11.65 -11.84 27.30
C VAL A 158 10.59 -10.79 27.04
N THR A 159 10.81 -9.99 25.99
CA THR A 159 9.77 -9.12 25.44
C THR A 159 9.24 -9.77 24.18
N ILE A 160 7.93 -9.86 24.08
CA ILE A 160 7.22 -10.31 22.88
C ILE A 160 6.41 -9.13 22.38
N ASP A 161 6.60 -8.78 21.12
CA ASP A 161 5.91 -7.69 20.46
C ASP A 161 5.32 -8.17 19.13
N ASP A 162 4.07 -7.80 18.88
CA ASP A 162 3.35 -8.13 17.66
C ASP A 162 2.51 -6.92 17.27
N ILE A 163 2.61 -6.47 16.03
CA ILE A 163 1.98 -5.23 15.62
C ILE A 163 0.49 -5.42 15.32
N ASP A 164 0.07 -6.64 15.00
CA ASP A 164 -1.29 -6.98 14.59
C ASP A 164 -2.10 -7.64 15.69
N ASN A 165 -1.43 -8.30 16.64
CA ASN A 165 -2.06 -9.14 17.63
C ASN A 165 -1.71 -8.71 19.05
N ILE A 166 -2.71 -8.73 19.92
CA ILE A 166 -2.47 -8.52 21.36
C ILE A 166 -1.88 -9.78 21.98
N LEU A 167 -1.09 -9.61 23.03
CA LEU A 167 -0.35 -10.71 23.68
C LEU A 167 -1.24 -11.91 24.07
N SER A 168 -2.50 -11.69 24.43
CA SER A 168 -3.46 -12.74 24.76
C SER A 168 -3.86 -13.64 23.58
N GLU A 169 -3.61 -13.21 22.35
CA GLU A 169 -3.86 -13.97 21.12
C GLU A 169 -2.65 -14.79 20.68
N LEU A 170 -1.48 -14.53 21.29
CA LEU A 170 -0.23 -15.21 20.99
C LEU A 170 -0.07 -16.47 21.86
N SER A 171 0.49 -17.52 21.27
CA SER A 171 0.88 -18.73 21.99
C SER A 171 2.40 -18.85 21.98
N VAL A 172 3.00 -18.88 23.17
CA VAL A 172 4.46 -18.96 23.31
C VAL A 172 4.84 -20.33 23.87
N PHE A 173 5.76 -20.98 23.18
CA PHE A 173 6.29 -22.29 23.58
C PHE A 173 7.80 -22.21 23.69
N GLY A 174 8.35 -22.64 24.83
CA GLY A 174 9.79 -22.75 25.02
C GLY A 174 10.22 -24.22 25.10
N GLN A 175 11.45 -24.49 24.66
CA GLN A 175 12.09 -25.79 24.85
C GLN A 175 13.53 -25.59 25.32
N ILE A 176 13.95 -26.43 26.29
CA ILE A 176 15.34 -26.54 26.71
C ILE A 176 15.73 -28.01 26.55
N ASP A 177 16.80 -28.26 25.81
CA ASP A 177 17.28 -29.63 25.50
C ASP A 177 16.15 -30.56 24.98
N GLY A 178 15.24 -30.00 24.18
CA GLY A 178 14.11 -30.72 23.61
C GLY A 178 12.95 -30.99 24.61
N GLN A 179 13.06 -30.53 25.84
CA GLN A 179 11.98 -30.58 26.82
C GLN A 179 11.15 -29.29 26.77
N ASN A 180 9.83 -29.43 26.74
CA ASN A 180 8.94 -28.30 26.79
C ASN A 180 9.00 -27.62 28.16
N ILE A 181 9.15 -26.30 28.16
CA ILE A 181 9.02 -25.46 29.35
C ILE A 181 7.68 -24.75 29.29
N SER A 182 6.99 -24.69 30.43
CA SER A 182 5.78 -23.91 30.62
C SER A 182 6.11 -22.73 31.50
N GLY A 183 5.74 -21.53 31.07
CA GLY A 183 5.87 -20.28 31.82
C GLY A 183 4.53 -19.57 31.94
N THR A 184 4.41 -18.73 32.95
CA THR A 184 3.33 -17.73 33.02
C THR A 184 3.81 -16.45 32.38
N PHE A 185 3.06 -15.98 31.41
CA PHE A 185 3.30 -14.67 30.81
C PHE A 185 2.49 -13.63 31.60
N THR A 186 3.15 -12.58 32.05
CA THR A 186 2.49 -11.42 32.64
C THR A 186 2.59 -10.28 31.63
N GLU A 187 1.46 -9.69 31.26
CA GLU A 187 1.46 -8.43 30.51
C GLU A 187 2.03 -7.33 31.42
N ASP A 188 3.14 -6.73 31.01
CA ASP A 188 3.58 -5.48 31.60
C ASP A 188 2.85 -4.34 30.88
N LEU A 189 1.68 -3.97 31.42
CA LEU A 189 0.91 -2.82 30.97
C LEU A 189 1.57 -1.53 31.46
N SER A 190 2.79 -1.24 31.02
CA SER A 190 3.38 0.07 31.20
C SER A 190 2.73 1.05 30.23
N LEU A 191 1.79 1.87 30.73
CA LEU A 191 1.23 3.05 30.07
C LEU A 191 2.25 4.17 30.00
#